data_87410d8d77e1fa508624fa64e779bdb0
#
_entry.id   87410d8d77e1fa508624fa64e779bdb0
#
_cell.length_a   1.000
_cell.length_b   1.000
_cell.length_c   1.000
_cell.angle_alpha   90.00
_cell.angle_beta   90.00
_cell.angle_gamma   90.00
#
_symmetry.space_group_name_H-M   'P 1'
#
loop_
_entity.id
_entity.type
_entity.pdbx_description
1 polymer ?
#
loop_
_entity_poly.entity_id
_entity_poly.type
_entity_poly.pdbx_seq_one_letter_code
_entity_poly.pdbx_strand_id
1 'polypeptide(L)'
;MELSNVLWIGGPAGAGKTTAARLLARRHGLRWYSSDTKTWEHRDRALAAGVKLPDRGPGQEYYDRKPMIIDDLRVLPVSPLIVADGPLTPRMAKLRPEIASQAVWLMPSKEVQHARLRIRHPEGVPPAYLKSWEPMAEHLEETTITTITVDHLTVDETIGEIERVFAAYIAKGPTAASLDERRSLIRYGNQALVAQYTSPSARPRVPVKDPGRVVRTFDCECAASSCDLLVELRVGDAAAAVRGAPSAILATGH
;
A
#
# COMPACT_ATOMS: atom_id res chain seq x y z
N MET A 1 -7.16 -4.22 21.26
CA MET A 1 -5.88 -3.48 21.03
C MET A 1 -6.17 -2.43 19.99
N GLU A 2 -5.98 -1.19 20.33
CA GLU A 2 -6.21 -0.04 19.43
C GLU A 2 -5.12 -0.02 18.36
N LEU A 3 -5.47 0.47 17.16
CA LEU A 3 -4.52 0.66 16.05
C LEU A 3 -3.90 2.06 16.10
N SER A 4 -3.56 2.52 17.30
CA SER A 4 -3.01 3.86 17.55
C SER A 4 -1.63 4.11 16.93
N ASN A 5 -0.96 3.04 16.51
CA ASN A 5 0.32 3.08 15.80
C ASN A 5 0.19 2.99 14.28
N VAL A 6 -1.02 3.11 13.71
CA VAL A 6 -1.26 2.98 12.27
C VAL A 6 -1.70 4.31 11.67
N LEU A 7 -0.97 4.79 10.68
CA LEU A 7 -1.31 5.93 9.83
C LEU A 7 -1.89 5.40 8.51
N TRP A 8 -3.06 5.90 8.12
CA TRP A 8 -3.80 5.36 6.99
C TRP A 8 -3.80 6.29 5.79
N ILE A 9 -3.47 5.76 4.60
CA ILE A 9 -3.59 6.48 3.34
C ILE A 9 -4.65 5.80 2.48
N GLY A 10 -5.81 6.44 2.38
CA GLY A 10 -6.96 5.99 1.60
C GLY A 10 -7.08 6.71 0.25
N GLY A 11 -8.13 6.34 -0.50
CA GLY A 11 -8.46 6.95 -1.80
C GLY A 11 -8.80 5.90 -2.87
N PRO A 12 -9.32 6.33 -4.03
CA PRO A 12 -9.69 5.42 -5.12
C PRO A 12 -8.47 4.78 -5.79
N ALA A 13 -8.70 3.80 -6.68
CA ALA A 13 -7.64 3.26 -7.53
C ALA A 13 -7.02 4.40 -8.37
N GLY A 14 -5.71 4.40 -8.54
CA GLY A 14 -5.01 5.47 -9.30
C GLY A 14 -4.72 6.75 -8.51
N ALA A 15 -5.14 6.87 -7.24
CA ALA A 15 -4.89 8.06 -6.41
C ALA A 15 -3.41 8.26 -5.97
N GLY A 16 -2.55 7.25 -6.11
CA GLY A 16 -1.14 7.35 -5.71
C GLY A 16 -0.83 6.84 -4.29
N LYS A 17 -1.79 6.24 -3.60
CA LYS A 17 -1.66 5.73 -2.21
C LYS A 17 -0.40 4.93 -1.94
N THR A 18 -0.15 3.91 -2.74
CA THR A 18 0.99 3.00 -2.55
C THR A 18 2.33 3.70 -2.73
N THR A 19 2.43 4.61 -3.71
CA THR A 19 3.62 5.42 -3.92
C THR A 19 3.86 6.32 -2.70
N ALA A 20 2.83 7.03 -2.26
CA ALA A 20 2.91 7.91 -1.10
C ALA A 20 3.25 7.16 0.18
N ALA A 21 2.59 6.01 0.44
CA ALA A 21 2.84 5.20 1.63
C ALA A 21 4.27 4.67 1.69
N ARG A 22 4.80 4.18 0.56
CA ARG A 22 6.20 3.67 0.48
C ARG A 22 7.21 4.78 0.73
N LEU A 23 7.05 5.93 0.08
CA LEU A 23 7.97 7.06 0.23
C LEU A 23 7.92 7.63 1.66
N LEU A 24 6.73 7.83 2.23
CA LEU A 24 6.57 8.28 3.60
C LEU A 24 7.25 7.30 4.59
N ALA A 25 7.02 6.00 4.42
CA ALA A 25 7.62 4.98 5.26
C ALA A 25 9.16 5.03 5.19
N ARG A 26 9.74 5.20 4.00
CA ARG A 26 11.18 5.30 3.80
C ARG A 26 11.76 6.56 4.42
N ARG A 27 11.15 7.73 4.19
CA ARG A 27 11.63 9.02 4.71
C ARG A 27 11.70 9.03 6.22
N HIS A 28 10.69 8.46 6.88
CA HIS A 28 10.56 8.51 8.34
C HIS A 28 10.94 7.22 9.08
N GLY A 29 11.41 6.19 8.38
CA GLY A 29 11.75 4.90 9.02
C GLY A 29 10.53 4.24 9.65
N LEU A 30 9.41 4.20 8.92
CA LEU A 30 8.15 3.58 9.32
C LEU A 30 7.99 2.22 8.63
N ARG A 31 7.09 1.40 9.12
CA ARG A 31 6.71 0.13 8.49
C ARG A 31 5.64 0.38 7.44
N TRP A 32 5.88 -0.03 6.22
CA TRP A 32 4.83 -0.02 5.21
C TRP A 32 4.01 -1.31 5.25
N TYR A 33 2.69 -1.18 5.25
CA TYR A 33 1.73 -2.28 5.06
C TYR A 33 0.79 -1.93 3.92
N SER A 34 0.70 -2.82 2.91
CA SER A 34 -0.29 -2.68 1.84
C SER A 34 -1.25 -3.86 1.85
N SER A 35 -2.52 -3.58 2.03
CA SER A 35 -3.55 -4.62 1.98
C SER A 35 -3.67 -5.25 0.58
N ASP A 36 -3.26 -4.53 -0.48
CA ASP A 36 -3.29 -5.06 -1.84
C ASP A 36 -2.29 -6.21 -2.02
N THR A 37 -1.17 -6.20 -1.28
CA THR A 37 -0.20 -7.31 -1.29
C THR A 37 -0.76 -8.59 -0.66
N LYS A 38 -1.82 -8.47 0.15
CA LYS A 38 -2.49 -9.54 0.89
C LYS A 38 -3.80 -10.02 0.26
N THR A 39 -4.17 -9.50 -0.91
CA THR A 39 -5.47 -9.79 -1.55
C THR A 39 -5.76 -11.27 -1.66
N TRP A 40 -4.81 -12.07 -2.14
CA TRP A 40 -5.01 -13.49 -2.37
C TRP A 40 -4.97 -14.31 -1.08
N GLU A 41 -4.11 -13.94 -0.14
CA GLU A 41 -4.06 -14.55 1.18
C GLU A 41 -5.39 -14.34 1.93
N HIS A 42 -5.93 -13.12 1.89
CA HIS A 42 -7.24 -12.84 2.47
C HIS A 42 -8.35 -13.65 1.79
N ARG A 43 -8.28 -13.80 0.46
CA ARG A 43 -9.24 -14.63 -0.28
C ARG A 43 -9.19 -16.10 0.17
N ASP A 44 -8.00 -16.67 0.27
CA ASP A 44 -7.83 -18.06 0.71
C ASP A 44 -8.27 -18.25 2.17
N ARG A 45 -8.01 -17.28 3.05
CA ARG A 45 -8.54 -17.26 4.43
C ARG A 45 -10.05 -17.21 4.47
N ALA A 46 -10.69 -16.39 3.62
CA ALA A 46 -12.15 -16.32 3.52
C ALA A 46 -12.75 -17.65 3.04
N LEU A 47 -12.16 -18.27 2.03
CA LEU A 47 -12.59 -19.60 1.55
C LEU A 47 -12.46 -20.66 2.63
N ALA A 48 -11.35 -20.68 3.35
CA ALA A 48 -11.12 -21.60 4.46
C ALA A 48 -12.12 -21.40 5.62
N ALA A 49 -12.60 -20.17 5.79
CA ALA A 49 -13.67 -19.83 6.73
C ALA A 49 -15.09 -20.11 6.21
N GLY A 50 -15.21 -20.73 5.02
CA GLY A 50 -16.52 -21.12 4.44
C GLY A 50 -17.25 -19.99 3.73
N VAL A 51 -16.61 -18.85 3.48
CA VAL A 51 -17.22 -17.76 2.70
C VAL A 51 -17.36 -18.20 1.24
N LYS A 52 -18.58 -18.19 0.73
CA LYS A 52 -18.84 -18.47 -0.68
C LYS A 52 -18.45 -17.26 -1.52
N LEU A 53 -17.35 -17.37 -2.22
CA LEU A 53 -16.89 -16.32 -3.15
C LEU A 53 -17.32 -16.66 -4.57
N PRO A 54 -17.80 -15.68 -5.35
CA PRO A 54 -18.09 -15.89 -6.76
C PRO A 54 -16.78 -16.20 -7.49
N ASP A 55 -16.86 -17.05 -8.51
CA ASP A 55 -15.76 -17.36 -9.41
C ASP A 55 -15.57 -16.20 -10.40
N ARG A 56 -15.05 -15.08 -9.87
CA ARG A 56 -14.81 -13.84 -10.61
C ARG A 56 -13.34 -13.47 -10.48
N GLY A 57 -12.84 -12.82 -11.51
CA GLY A 57 -11.45 -12.38 -11.55
C GLY A 57 -11.10 -11.37 -10.45
N PRO A 58 -9.81 -11.06 -10.30
CA PRO A 58 -9.31 -10.16 -9.26
C PRO A 58 -10.00 -8.79 -9.29
N GLY A 59 -10.27 -8.22 -8.15
CA GLY A 59 -10.94 -6.93 -7.96
C GLY A 59 -12.47 -6.99 -7.99
N GLN A 60 -13.04 -8.20 -8.00
CA GLN A 60 -14.49 -8.42 -7.90
C GLN A 60 -14.86 -9.25 -6.66
N GLU A 61 -14.06 -9.15 -5.62
CA GLU A 61 -14.30 -9.86 -4.37
C GLU A 61 -15.37 -9.13 -3.56
N TYR A 62 -16.53 -9.77 -3.44
CA TYR A 62 -17.67 -9.27 -2.66
C TYR A 62 -17.66 -9.80 -1.23
N TYR A 63 -16.48 -9.90 -0.62
CA TYR A 63 -16.37 -10.21 0.80
C TYR A 63 -15.67 -9.09 1.54
N ASP A 64 -16.03 -8.92 2.80
CA ASP A 64 -15.44 -7.87 3.62
C ASP A 64 -14.04 -8.28 4.07
N ARG A 65 -13.02 -7.67 3.48
CA ARG A 65 -11.61 -7.87 3.85
C ARG A 65 -11.18 -7.10 5.09
N LYS A 66 -12.01 -6.16 5.57
CA LYS A 66 -11.64 -5.26 6.66
C LYS A 66 -11.25 -5.98 7.95
N PRO A 67 -11.99 -7.02 8.43
CA PRO A 67 -11.56 -7.77 9.60
C PRO A 67 -10.16 -8.35 9.45
N MET A 68 -9.85 -8.93 8.30
CA MET A 68 -8.55 -9.55 8.01
C MET A 68 -7.42 -8.52 7.96
N ILE A 69 -7.68 -7.33 7.38
CA ILE A 69 -6.71 -6.21 7.39
C ILE A 69 -6.43 -5.76 8.83
N ILE A 70 -7.45 -5.62 9.64
CA ILE A 70 -7.33 -5.26 11.05
C ILE A 70 -6.53 -6.32 11.83
N ASP A 71 -6.80 -7.59 11.58
CA ASP A 71 -6.10 -8.70 12.23
C ASP A 71 -4.62 -8.74 11.80
N ASP A 72 -4.34 -8.54 10.52
CA ASP A 72 -2.96 -8.44 10.03
C ASP A 72 -2.19 -7.31 10.73
N LEU A 73 -2.81 -6.13 10.86
CA LEU A 73 -2.17 -4.99 11.52
C LEU A 73 -1.97 -5.20 13.02
N ARG A 74 -2.85 -5.94 13.68
CA ARG A 74 -2.75 -6.26 15.12
C ARG A 74 -1.61 -7.21 15.45
N VAL A 75 -1.21 -8.06 14.51
CA VAL A 75 -0.09 -9.00 14.73
C VAL A 75 1.26 -8.40 14.37
N LEU A 76 1.29 -7.24 13.70
CA LEU A 76 2.54 -6.53 13.45
C LEU A 76 3.08 -5.90 14.73
N PRO A 77 4.43 -5.79 14.86
CA PRO A 77 5.04 -5.07 15.98
C PRO A 77 4.49 -3.65 16.10
N VAL A 78 4.26 -3.19 17.31
CA VAL A 78 3.75 -1.83 17.60
C VAL A 78 4.77 -0.72 17.30
N SER A 79 6.03 -1.08 17.18
CA SER A 79 7.16 -0.21 16.83
C SER A 79 7.88 -0.78 15.60
N PRO A 80 8.26 0.07 14.66
CA PRO A 80 7.90 1.47 14.49
C PRO A 80 6.43 1.66 14.07
N LEU A 81 5.99 2.93 13.95
CA LEU A 81 4.68 3.26 13.36
C LEU A 81 4.48 2.56 12.02
N ILE A 82 3.24 2.26 11.70
CA ILE A 82 2.84 1.61 10.45
C ILE A 82 2.18 2.64 9.54
N VAL A 83 2.61 2.72 8.30
CA VAL A 83 1.87 3.39 7.22
C VAL A 83 1.12 2.34 6.43
N ALA A 84 -0.19 2.36 6.52
CA ALA A 84 -1.06 1.40 5.85
C ALA A 84 -1.73 2.03 4.63
N ASP A 85 -1.68 1.34 3.48
CA ASP A 85 -2.45 1.70 2.30
C ASP A 85 -3.40 0.58 1.87
N GLY A 86 -4.45 0.95 1.13
CA GLY A 86 -5.39 -0.01 0.59
C GLY A 86 -6.84 0.47 0.59
N PRO A 87 -7.82 -0.45 0.56
CA PRO A 87 -9.24 -0.13 0.47
C PRO A 87 -9.82 0.27 1.84
N LEU A 88 -9.17 1.16 2.55
CA LEU A 88 -9.79 1.83 3.68
C LEU A 88 -10.87 2.75 3.12
N THR A 89 -12.12 2.50 3.45
CA THR A 89 -13.24 3.32 3.00
C THR A 89 -13.59 4.35 4.07
N PRO A 90 -14.12 5.54 3.70
CA PRO A 90 -14.63 6.53 4.64
C PRO A 90 -15.60 5.94 5.66
N ARG A 91 -16.37 4.92 5.26
CA ARG A 91 -17.29 4.19 6.14
C ARG A 91 -16.57 3.48 7.31
N MET A 92 -15.34 2.99 7.11
CA MET A 92 -14.56 2.42 8.23
C MET A 92 -14.21 3.48 9.27
N ALA A 93 -13.81 4.66 8.83
CA ALA A 93 -13.50 5.76 9.72
C ALA A 93 -14.75 6.29 10.47
N LYS A 94 -15.93 6.25 9.82
CA LYS A 94 -17.19 6.56 10.49
C LYS A 94 -17.52 5.58 11.62
N LEU A 95 -17.18 4.30 11.46
CA LEU A 95 -17.38 3.27 12.47
C LEU A 95 -16.28 3.26 13.56
N ARG A 96 -15.17 3.93 13.30
CA ARG A 96 -14.00 4.00 14.21
C ARG A 96 -13.42 5.41 14.17
N PRO A 97 -13.96 6.35 14.98
CA PRO A 97 -13.51 7.74 15.00
C PRO A 97 -12.01 7.91 15.27
N GLU A 98 -11.41 6.97 16.03
CA GLU A 98 -9.97 6.95 16.29
C GLU A 98 -9.13 6.80 15.01
N ILE A 99 -9.68 6.15 13.96
CA ILE A 99 -8.98 6.02 12.67
C ILE A 99 -9.06 7.35 11.90
N ALA A 100 -10.11 8.13 12.05
CA ALA A 100 -10.30 9.36 11.27
C ALA A 100 -9.16 10.37 11.49
N SER A 101 -8.67 10.51 12.72
CA SER A 101 -7.56 11.41 13.06
C SER A 101 -6.19 10.92 12.54
N GLN A 102 -6.07 9.64 12.24
CA GLN A 102 -4.86 8.97 11.75
C GLN A 102 -4.99 8.60 10.26
N ALA A 103 -5.94 9.19 9.55
CA ALA A 103 -6.20 8.88 8.16
C ALA A 103 -6.14 10.13 7.27
N VAL A 104 -5.69 9.92 6.04
CA VAL A 104 -5.73 10.90 4.96
C VAL A 104 -6.26 10.24 3.70
N TRP A 105 -7.09 10.97 2.95
CA TRP A 105 -7.60 10.54 1.66
C TRP A 105 -6.95 11.31 0.52
N LEU A 106 -6.35 10.57 -0.41
CA LEU A 106 -5.86 11.14 -1.67
C LEU A 106 -6.99 11.07 -2.70
N MET A 107 -7.50 12.22 -3.13
CA MET A 107 -8.60 12.31 -4.07
C MET A 107 -8.16 13.03 -5.34
N PRO A 108 -7.90 12.31 -6.44
CA PRO A 108 -7.83 12.89 -7.77
C PRO A 108 -9.25 13.26 -8.25
N SER A 109 -9.35 14.18 -9.19
CA SER A 109 -10.56 14.28 -10.03
C SER A 109 -10.77 12.97 -10.80
N LYS A 110 -11.99 12.76 -11.27
CA LYS A 110 -12.32 11.55 -12.05
C LYS A 110 -11.52 11.47 -13.34
N GLU A 111 -11.28 12.61 -13.96
CA GLU A 111 -10.49 12.76 -15.18
C GLU A 111 -9.03 12.35 -14.95
N VAL A 112 -8.42 12.86 -13.89
CA VAL A 112 -7.03 12.53 -13.52
C VAL A 112 -6.90 11.05 -13.11
N GLN A 113 -7.85 10.53 -12.36
CA GLN A 113 -7.90 9.10 -12.03
C GLN A 113 -7.91 8.23 -13.29
N HIS A 114 -8.82 8.54 -14.22
CA HIS A 114 -8.96 7.79 -15.47
C HIS A 114 -7.70 7.87 -16.33
N ALA A 115 -7.07 9.06 -16.43
CA ALA A 115 -5.82 9.24 -17.17
C ALA A 115 -4.69 8.37 -16.58
N ARG A 116 -4.49 8.42 -15.26
CA ARG A 116 -3.48 7.61 -14.57
C ARG A 116 -3.73 6.11 -14.72
N LEU A 117 -4.98 5.67 -14.66
CA LEU A 117 -5.35 4.27 -14.82
C LEU A 117 -5.11 3.78 -16.26
N ARG A 118 -5.36 4.59 -17.28
CA ARG A 118 -5.07 4.25 -18.70
C ARG A 118 -3.58 4.06 -18.94
N ILE A 119 -2.74 4.92 -18.36
CA ILE A 119 -1.27 4.78 -18.46
C ILE A 119 -0.84 3.47 -17.80
N ARG A 120 -1.39 3.15 -16.63
CA ARG A 120 -1.06 1.94 -15.86
C ARG A 120 -1.56 0.64 -16.52
N HIS A 121 -2.64 0.72 -17.29
CA HIS A 121 -3.33 -0.43 -17.90
C HIS A 121 -3.55 -0.17 -19.40
N PRO A 122 -2.48 -0.17 -20.23
CA PRO A 122 -2.58 0.11 -21.66
C PRO A 122 -3.46 -0.90 -22.41
N GLU A 123 -3.53 -2.16 -21.90
CA GLU A 123 -4.38 -3.24 -22.44
C GLU A 123 -5.88 -3.09 -22.08
N GLY A 124 -6.22 -2.10 -21.28
CA GLY A 124 -7.58 -1.85 -20.80
C GLY A 124 -7.71 -1.76 -19.29
N VAL A 125 -8.41 -0.74 -18.82
CA VAL A 125 -8.61 -0.52 -17.37
C VAL A 125 -9.72 -1.43 -16.87
N PRO A 126 -9.49 -2.21 -15.78
CA PRO A 126 -10.54 -3.00 -15.16
C PRO A 126 -11.71 -2.10 -14.72
N PRO A 127 -12.98 -2.43 -15.06
CA PRO A 127 -14.14 -1.60 -14.73
C PRO A 127 -14.28 -1.29 -13.23
N ALA A 128 -13.87 -2.21 -12.37
CA ALA A 128 -13.90 -2.02 -10.92
C ALA A 128 -12.99 -0.87 -10.46
N TYR A 129 -11.90 -0.60 -11.16
CA TYR A 129 -11.01 0.52 -10.84
C TYR A 129 -11.61 1.87 -11.21
N LEU A 130 -12.27 1.94 -12.36
CA LEU A 130 -12.98 3.15 -12.78
C LEU A 130 -14.14 3.48 -11.82
N LYS A 131 -14.88 2.45 -11.40
CA LYS A 131 -16.01 2.58 -10.47
C LYS A 131 -15.59 2.82 -9.01
N SER A 132 -14.32 2.88 -8.69
CA SER A 132 -13.86 3.06 -7.31
C SER A 132 -13.94 4.52 -6.83
N TRP A 133 -14.14 5.47 -7.73
CA TRP A 133 -14.15 6.89 -7.42
C TRP A 133 -15.45 7.36 -6.77
N GLU A 134 -16.60 7.04 -7.37
CA GLU A 134 -17.91 7.51 -6.92
C GLU A 134 -18.21 7.12 -5.46
N PRO A 135 -18.07 5.85 -5.04
CA PRO A 135 -18.35 5.47 -3.65
C PRO A 135 -17.41 6.13 -2.65
N MET A 136 -16.20 6.54 -3.08
CA MET A 136 -15.28 7.29 -2.23
C MET A 136 -15.73 8.73 -2.08
N ALA A 137 -16.08 9.40 -3.20
CA ALA A 137 -16.53 10.79 -3.20
C ALA A 137 -17.81 10.98 -2.37
N GLU A 138 -18.80 10.12 -2.55
CA GLU A 138 -20.08 10.17 -1.84
C GLU A 138 -19.93 10.11 -0.31
N HIS A 139 -18.93 9.38 0.19
CA HIS A 139 -18.75 9.19 1.64
C HIS A 139 -17.78 10.20 2.28
N LEU A 140 -17.03 10.95 1.49
CA LEU A 140 -16.06 11.93 2.02
C LEU A 140 -16.77 13.10 2.71
N GLU A 141 -17.90 13.55 2.17
CA GLU A 141 -18.69 14.64 2.75
C GLU A 141 -19.26 14.28 4.14
N GLU A 142 -19.38 13.00 4.43
CA GLU A 142 -19.90 12.49 5.70
C GLU A 142 -18.83 12.23 6.77
N THR A 143 -17.54 12.50 6.47
CA THR A 143 -16.43 12.16 7.38
C THR A 143 -15.59 13.38 7.72
N THR A 144 -14.90 13.32 8.87
CA THR A 144 -13.94 14.32 9.32
C THR A 144 -12.50 14.03 8.86
N ILE A 145 -12.34 13.09 7.92
CA ILE A 145 -11.01 12.69 7.41
C ILE A 145 -10.44 13.79 6.54
N THR A 146 -9.19 14.12 6.76
CA THR A 146 -8.48 15.08 5.91
C THR A 146 -8.35 14.53 4.49
N THR A 147 -8.83 15.29 3.51
CA THR A 147 -8.76 14.97 2.08
C THR A 147 -7.73 15.86 1.40
N ILE A 148 -6.85 15.24 0.61
CA ILE A 148 -5.85 15.93 -0.21
C ILE A 148 -6.24 15.75 -1.68
N THR A 149 -6.55 16.84 -2.38
CA THR A 149 -6.74 16.85 -3.82
C THR A 149 -5.39 16.77 -4.51
N VAL A 150 -5.18 15.75 -5.36
CA VAL A 150 -3.86 15.43 -5.92
C VAL A 150 -3.73 15.72 -7.42
N ASP A 151 -4.60 16.54 -7.99
CA ASP A 151 -4.64 16.79 -9.43
C ASP A 151 -3.42 17.57 -9.93
N HIS A 152 -3.00 18.55 -9.16
CA HIS A 152 -1.92 19.47 -9.51
C HIS A 152 -0.66 19.28 -8.68
N LEU A 153 -0.67 18.28 -7.77
CA LEU A 153 0.47 18.00 -6.92
C LEU A 153 1.43 17.00 -7.58
N THR A 154 2.69 17.29 -7.51
CA THR A 154 3.76 16.32 -7.71
C THR A 154 3.73 15.26 -6.61
N VAL A 155 4.51 14.20 -6.77
CA VAL A 155 4.66 13.17 -5.73
C VAL A 155 5.21 13.80 -4.44
N ASP A 156 6.24 14.63 -4.54
CA ASP A 156 6.87 15.28 -3.37
C ASP A 156 5.92 16.25 -2.66
N GLU A 157 5.18 17.05 -3.39
CA GLU A 157 4.16 17.93 -2.82
C GLU A 157 3.05 17.12 -2.12
N THR A 158 2.60 16.02 -2.75
CA THR A 158 1.62 15.10 -2.13
C THR A 158 2.15 14.54 -0.81
N ILE A 159 3.42 14.13 -0.76
CA ILE A 159 4.06 13.64 0.46
C ILE A 159 4.14 14.75 1.51
N GLY A 160 4.54 15.96 1.13
CA GLY A 160 4.58 17.11 2.05
C GLY A 160 3.21 17.43 2.68
N GLU A 161 2.12 17.30 1.91
CA GLU A 161 0.76 17.45 2.46
C GLU A 161 0.44 16.33 3.47
N ILE A 162 0.79 15.08 3.16
CA ILE A 162 0.59 13.93 4.06
C ILE A 162 1.43 14.10 5.33
N GLU A 163 2.69 14.50 5.20
CA GLU A 163 3.59 14.76 6.32
C GLU A 163 3.03 15.83 7.26
N ARG A 164 2.42 16.88 6.73
CA ARG A 164 1.77 17.92 7.53
C ARG A 164 0.60 17.37 8.33
N VAL A 165 -0.23 16.52 7.74
CA VAL A 165 -1.35 15.86 8.43
C VAL A 165 -0.85 14.94 9.55
N PHE A 166 0.21 14.18 9.28
CA PHE A 166 0.73 13.20 10.23
C PHE A 166 1.86 13.71 11.13
N ALA A 167 2.24 14.99 11.04
CA ALA A 167 3.38 15.56 11.76
C ALA A 167 3.40 15.23 13.26
N ALA A 168 2.27 15.41 13.93
CA ALA A 168 2.18 15.15 15.38
C ALA A 168 2.33 13.67 15.74
N TYR A 169 1.89 12.76 14.86
CA TYR A 169 2.02 11.31 15.06
C TYR A 169 3.46 10.85 14.79
N ILE A 170 4.06 11.32 13.69
CA ILE A 170 5.45 10.98 13.34
C ILE A 170 6.42 11.51 14.39
N ALA A 171 6.20 12.74 14.90
CA ALA A 171 7.06 13.34 15.91
C ALA A 171 7.00 12.64 17.28
N LYS A 172 5.88 12.01 17.62
CA LYS A 172 5.66 11.34 18.92
C LYS A 172 5.80 9.81 18.83
N GLY A 173 5.61 9.26 17.66
CA GLY A 173 5.58 7.83 17.47
C GLY A 173 6.97 7.21 17.33
N PRO A 174 7.10 5.91 17.57
CA PRO A 174 8.35 5.22 17.35
C PRO A 174 8.67 5.15 15.85
N THR A 175 9.92 5.50 15.51
CA THR A 175 10.50 5.36 14.18
C THR A 175 11.70 4.44 14.25
N ALA A 176 12.21 3.95 13.12
CA ALA A 176 13.41 3.13 13.10
C ALA A 176 14.61 3.87 13.73
N ALA A 177 15.25 3.23 14.69
CA ALA A 177 16.33 3.81 15.49
C ALA A 177 17.72 3.70 14.81
N SER A 178 17.86 2.82 13.81
CA SER A 178 19.16 2.57 13.13
C SER A 178 18.98 2.38 11.62
N LEU A 179 20.09 2.49 10.88
CA LEU A 179 20.12 2.17 9.45
C LEU A 179 19.76 0.71 9.17
N ASP A 180 20.15 -0.21 10.03
CA ASP A 180 19.84 -1.64 9.86
C ASP A 180 18.36 -1.91 10.07
N GLU A 181 17.74 -1.25 11.04
CA GLU A 181 16.30 -1.33 11.22
C GLU A 181 15.55 -0.72 10.02
N ARG A 182 15.97 0.45 9.52
CA ARG A 182 15.40 1.05 8.30
C ARG A 182 15.53 0.12 7.10
N ARG A 183 16.71 -0.49 6.90
CA ARG A 183 16.94 -1.46 5.82
C ARG A 183 16.00 -2.67 5.96
N SER A 184 15.82 -3.17 7.17
CA SER A 184 14.92 -4.29 7.44
C SER A 184 13.46 -3.96 7.12
N LEU A 185 13.02 -2.73 7.39
CA LEU A 185 11.66 -2.26 7.07
C LEU A 185 11.46 -2.14 5.55
N ILE A 186 12.43 -1.60 4.82
CA ILE A 186 12.37 -1.50 3.35
C ILE A 186 12.34 -2.91 2.76
N ARG A 187 13.22 -3.80 3.24
CA ARG A 187 13.24 -5.21 2.82
C ARG A 187 11.92 -5.92 3.08
N TYR A 188 11.29 -5.68 4.22
CA TYR A 188 9.95 -6.20 4.51
C TYR A 188 8.93 -5.77 3.45
N GLY A 189 8.95 -4.50 3.02
CA GLY A 189 8.12 -4.01 1.94
C GLY A 189 8.41 -4.69 0.59
N ASN A 190 9.68 -4.83 0.24
CA ASN A 190 10.10 -5.53 -0.98
C ASN A 190 9.69 -7.01 -0.96
N GLN A 191 9.81 -7.69 0.19
CA GLN A 191 9.35 -9.06 0.38
C GLN A 191 7.83 -9.18 0.17
N ALA A 192 7.04 -8.22 0.67
CA ALA A 192 5.59 -8.21 0.44
C ALA A 192 5.24 -8.08 -1.04
N LEU A 193 5.96 -7.24 -1.80
CA LEU A 193 5.81 -7.13 -3.25
C LEU A 193 6.19 -8.43 -3.97
N VAL A 194 7.27 -9.09 -3.58
CA VAL A 194 7.67 -10.39 -4.14
C VAL A 194 6.59 -11.43 -3.84
N ALA A 195 6.08 -11.48 -2.62
CA ALA A 195 5.09 -12.46 -2.18
C ALA A 195 3.77 -12.39 -2.97
N GLN A 196 3.40 -11.21 -3.48
CA GLN A 196 2.23 -11.09 -4.39
C GLN A 196 2.31 -12.02 -5.60
N TYR A 197 3.51 -12.42 -6.03
CA TYR A 197 3.75 -13.22 -7.23
C TYR A 197 4.26 -14.61 -6.93
N THR A 198 4.90 -14.83 -5.78
CA THR A 198 5.63 -16.05 -5.46
C THR A 198 5.05 -16.86 -4.30
N SER A 199 4.11 -16.31 -3.53
CA SER A 199 3.47 -17.04 -2.45
C SER A 199 2.55 -18.15 -2.99
N PRO A 200 2.26 -19.22 -2.21
CA PRO A 200 1.30 -20.26 -2.61
C PRO A 200 -0.09 -19.70 -2.94
N SER A 201 -0.47 -18.58 -2.32
CA SER A 201 -1.74 -17.89 -2.57
C SER A 201 -1.70 -16.98 -3.80
N ALA A 202 -0.53 -16.74 -4.40
CA ALA A 202 -0.41 -15.80 -5.51
C ALA A 202 -1.25 -16.22 -6.72
N ARG A 203 -2.03 -15.26 -7.22
CA ARG A 203 -2.86 -15.39 -8.42
C ARG A 203 -2.61 -14.16 -9.30
N PRO A 204 -1.80 -14.22 -10.35
CA PRO A 204 -1.58 -13.07 -11.21
C PRO A 204 -2.90 -12.62 -11.85
N ARG A 205 -3.14 -11.32 -11.86
CA ARG A 205 -4.36 -10.73 -12.45
C ARG A 205 -4.48 -10.99 -13.96
N VAL A 206 -3.34 -11.15 -14.60
CA VAL A 206 -3.24 -11.60 -16.00
C VAL A 206 -2.51 -12.95 -15.95
N PRO A 207 -2.98 -13.98 -16.67
CA PRO A 207 -2.28 -15.25 -16.74
C PRO A 207 -0.86 -15.03 -17.26
N VAL A 208 0.11 -15.09 -16.38
CA VAL A 208 1.54 -14.97 -16.72
C VAL A 208 2.10 -16.38 -16.66
N LYS A 209 2.69 -16.85 -17.76
CA LYS A 209 3.28 -18.21 -17.83
C LYS A 209 4.39 -18.39 -16.77
N ASP A 210 5.12 -17.32 -16.48
CA ASP A 210 6.20 -17.29 -15.51
C ASP A 210 6.13 -16.01 -14.67
N PRO A 211 5.53 -16.06 -13.47
CA PRO A 211 5.45 -14.90 -12.58
C PRO A 211 6.82 -14.30 -12.22
N GLY A 212 7.88 -15.12 -12.22
CA GLY A 212 9.24 -14.67 -11.94
C GLY A 212 9.79 -13.71 -12.98
N ARG A 213 9.27 -13.71 -14.21
CA ARG A 213 9.70 -12.80 -15.30
C ARG A 213 8.99 -11.44 -15.27
N VAL A 214 7.98 -11.28 -14.44
CA VAL A 214 7.28 -9.99 -14.33
C VAL A 214 8.23 -8.94 -13.76
N VAL A 215 8.38 -7.81 -14.45
CA VAL A 215 9.18 -6.68 -13.97
C VAL A 215 8.34 -5.82 -13.03
N ARG A 216 8.92 -5.45 -11.90
CA ARG A 216 8.33 -4.56 -10.89
C ARG A 216 9.38 -3.61 -10.34
N THR A 217 8.89 -2.53 -9.74
CA THR A 217 9.74 -1.55 -9.04
C THR A 217 9.80 -1.88 -7.56
N PHE A 218 11.02 -1.95 -7.05
CA PHE A 218 11.35 -2.22 -5.66
C PHE A 218 12.02 -1.00 -5.04
N ASP A 219 11.95 -0.85 -3.73
CA ASP A 219 12.64 0.23 -3.04
C ASP A 219 14.13 -0.10 -2.89
N CYS A 220 14.99 0.91 -3.09
CA CYS A 220 16.41 0.79 -2.80
C CYS A 220 16.64 0.56 -1.30
N GLU A 221 17.33 -0.53 -0.94
CA GLU A 221 17.59 -0.95 0.45
C GLU A 221 18.85 -0.27 1.05
N CYS A 222 19.33 0.85 0.48
CA CYS A 222 20.45 1.61 1.05
C CYS A 222 20.09 2.23 2.42
N ALA A 223 18.81 2.38 2.72
CA ALA A 223 18.26 2.94 3.94
C ALA A 223 18.55 4.43 4.21
N ALA A 224 19.16 5.15 3.29
CA ALA A 224 19.29 6.59 3.40
C ALA A 224 17.93 7.26 3.34
N SER A 225 17.63 8.18 4.27
CA SER A 225 16.33 8.86 4.36
C SER A 225 16.02 9.74 3.15
N SER A 226 17.05 10.23 2.47
CA SER A 226 16.95 11.03 1.24
C SER A 226 16.92 10.19 -0.04
N CYS A 227 16.98 8.85 0.05
CA CYS A 227 16.96 8.00 -1.13
C CYS A 227 15.51 7.66 -1.51
N ASP A 228 15.04 8.17 -2.62
CA ASP A 228 13.73 7.87 -3.21
C ASP A 228 13.83 6.94 -4.44
N LEU A 229 15.02 6.36 -4.70
CA LEU A 229 15.26 5.57 -5.87
C LEU A 229 14.49 4.25 -5.85
N LEU A 230 13.93 3.93 -7.00
CA LEU A 230 13.28 2.66 -7.29
C LEU A 230 14.17 1.83 -8.22
N VAL A 231 14.19 0.53 -8.01
CA VAL A 231 14.97 -0.43 -8.80
C VAL A 231 14.00 -1.31 -9.57
N GLU A 232 14.07 -1.30 -10.89
CA GLU A 232 13.31 -2.22 -11.72
C GLU A 232 14.00 -3.56 -11.81
N LEU A 233 13.33 -4.62 -11.33
CA LEU A 233 13.82 -5.99 -11.37
C LEU A 233 12.72 -6.95 -11.81
N ARG A 234 13.14 -8.09 -12.36
CA ARG A 234 12.25 -9.24 -12.45
C ARG A 234 11.92 -9.73 -11.03
N VAL A 235 10.70 -10.14 -10.83
CA VAL A 235 10.26 -10.67 -9.51
C VAL A 235 11.13 -11.84 -9.05
N GLY A 236 11.59 -12.69 -9.99
CA GLY A 236 12.51 -13.79 -9.68
C GLY A 236 13.85 -13.32 -9.13
N ASP A 237 14.43 -12.28 -9.72
CA ASP A 237 15.71 -11.70 -9.30
C ASP A 237 15.57 -11.01 -7.93
N ALA A 238 14.47 -10.23 -7.77
CA ALA A 238 14.12 -9.64 -6.48
C ALA A 238 13.89 -10.68 -5.39
N ALA A 239 13.21 -11.80 -5.72
CA ALA A 239 12.99 -12.91 -4.79
C ALA A 239 14.31 -13.56 -4.34
N ALA A 240 15.29 -13.66 -5.22
CA ALA A 240 16.64 -14.14 -4.86
C ALA A 240 17.34 -13.15 -3.93
N ALA A 241 17.28 -11.83 -4.25
CA ALA A 241 17.91 -10.78 -3.46
C ALA A 241 17.32 -10.69 -2.03
N VAL A 242 15.98 -10.73 -1.87
CA VAL A 242 15.36 -10.57 -0.54
C VAL A 242 15.45 -11.82 0.35
N ARG A 243 15.78 -13.01 -0.23
CA ARG A 243 15.98 -14.26 0.53
C ARG A 243 17.43 -14.46 0.96
N GLY A 244 18.38 -13.90 0.22
CA GLY A 244 19.81 -14.09 0.47
C GLY A 244 20.39 -12.93 1.29
N ALA A 245 20.97 -13.22 2.47
CA ALA A 245 21.90 -12.31 3.10
C ALA A 245 23.32 -12.64 2.56
N PRO A 246 24.13 -11.68 2.16
CA PRO A 246 24.05 -10.22 2.35
C PRO A 246 23.44 -9.45 1.16
N SER A 247 22.83 -10.13 0.17
CA SER A 247 22.27 -9.47 -1.01
C SER A 247 21.21 -8.42 -0.62
N ALA A 248 21.26 -7.27 -1.26
CA ALA A 248 20.29 -6.20 -1.09
C ALA A 248 19.85 -5.67 -2.47
N ILE A 249 18.63 -5.17 -2.57
CA ILE A 249 18.16 -4.46 -3.75
C ILE A 249 18.70 -3.03 -3.65
N LEU A 250 19.69 -2.71 -4.46
CA LEU A 250 20.34 -1.40 -4.47
C LEU A 250 20.23 -0.75 -5.84
N ALA A 251 19.96 0.55 -5.87
CA ALA A 251 20.07 1.34 -7.07
C ALA A 251 21.55 1.54 -7.45
N THR A 252 21.81 1.85 -8.72
CA THR A 252 23.18 2.14 -9.20
C THR A 252 23.80 3.27 -8.40
N GLY A 253 25.00 3.07 -7.89
CA GLY A 253 25.74 4.05 -7.07
C GLY A 253 25.46 3.98 -5.56
N HIS A 254 24.71 2.99 -5.09
CA HIS A 254 24.42 2.77 -3.68
C HIS A 254 25.04 1.52 -3.10
#